data_6937792bab8761f5b90e6c85bb4fe1ff
#
_entry.id   6937792bab8761f5b90e6c85bb4fe1ff
#
_cell.length_a   1.000
_cell.length_b   1.000
_cell.length_c   1.000
_cell.angle_alpha   90.00
_cell.angle_beta   90.00
_cell.angle_gamma   90.00
#
_symmetry.space_group_name_H-M   'P 1'
#
loop_
_entity.id
_entity.type
_entity.pdbx_description
1 polymer ?
#
loop_
_entity_poly.entity_id
_entity_poly.type
_entity_poly.pdbx_seq_one_letter_code
_entity_poly.pdbx_strand_id
1 'polypeptide(L)'
;MQAMSSWTARGNKVPVLCRGVLLTLLLALARGACAESSVTAYGGYVFGGSVTDSTTGQTLDVLDAPSYALALDFGLDPRSQVQVFFNHQQTHIQASPFVPGSPKMGLGISYLQLGGTYFIDGIGHGIYVMGGVGVTYMSPSVSDLSSETRLSLNVGLGYMIPLGKHFGIRFEARGYATLLNNDGGIFCGSNKGCVITINGQALYQGEGLVGLAVRF
;
A
#
# COMPACT_ATOMS: atom_id res chain seq x y z
N MET A 1 -47.41 32.83 -10.25
CA MET A 1 -47.06 31.87 -11.32
C MET A 1 -45.74 31.26 -10.97
N GLN A 2 -45.80 30.01 -10.48
CA GLN A 2 -44.66 29.23 -10.02
C GLN A 2 -44.15 28.41 -11.21
N ALA A 3 -42.83 28.46 -11.48
CA ALA A 3 -42.17 27.54 -12.36
C ALA A 3 -41.25 26.61 -11.53
N MET A 4 -41.75 25.40 -11.27
CA MET A 4 -40.95 24.30 -10.71
C MET A 4 -40.05 23.75 -11.81
N SER A 5 -38.73 23.85 -11.63
CA SER A 5 -37.74 23.18 -12.47
C SER A 5 -37.43 21.81 -11.86
N SER A 6 -37.80 20.75 -12.60
CA SER A 6 -37.53 19.36 -12.29
C SER A 6 -36.06 19.02 -12.50
N TRP A 7 -35.38 18.63 -11.42
CA TRP A 7 -34.06 18.01 -11.49
C TRP A 7 -34.19 16.53 -11.86
N THR A 8 -33.90 16.17 -13.09
CA THR A 8 -33.77 14.76 -13.49
C THR A 8 -32.37 14.26 -13.11
N ALA A 9 -32.32 13.36 -12.13
CA ALA A 9 -31.13 12.62 -11.77
C ALA A 9 -30.69 11.74 -12.96
N ARG A 10 -29.56 12.06 -13.56
CA ARG A 10 -28.92 11.27 -14.63
C ARG A 10 -28.21 10.09 -13.98
N GLY A 11 -28.88 8.95 -13.93
CA GLY A 11 -28.29 7.67 -13.50
C GLY A 11 -27.15 7.27 -14.43
N ASN A 12 -25.92 7.20 -13.89
CA ASN A 12 -24.73 6.71 -14.59
C ASN A 12 -24.88 5.19 -14.82
N LYS A 13 -25.44 4.80 -15.96
CA LYS A 13 -25.49 3.38 -16.39
C LYS A 13 -24.10 3.00 -16.88
N VAL A 14 -23.32 2.31 -16.03
CA VAL A 14 -22.08 1.64 -16.46
C VAL A 14 -22.45 0.67 -17.60
N PRO A 15 -21.84 0.79 -18.80
CA PRO A 15 -22.23 0.00 -19.95
C PRO A 15 -22.05 -1.48 -19.66
N VAL A 16 -23.07 -2.27 -20.04
CA VAL A 16 -23.15 -3.72 -19.84
C VAL A 16 -21.92 -4.45 -20.41
N LEU A 17 -21.27 -3.88 -21.43
CA LEU A 17 -20.02 -4.37 -21.99
C LEU A 17 -18.86 -4.41 -20.97
N CYS A 18 -18.72 -3.38 -20.10
CA CYS A 18 -17.67 -3.37 -19.07
C CYS A 18 -17.87 -4.47 -18.01
N ARG A 19 -19.13 -4.80 -17.70
CA ARG A 19 -19.44 -5.90 -16.77
C ARG A 19 -19.11 -7.27 -17.36
N GLY A 20 -19.36 -7.47 -18.66
CA GLY A 20 -19.01 -8.71 -19.37
C GLY A 20 -17.50 -8.94 -19.45
N VAL A 21 -16.73 -7.90 -19.77
CA VAL A 21 -15.26 -7.98 -19.88
C VAL A 21 -14.61 -8.25 -18.51
N LEU A 22 -15.12 -7.64 -17.44
CA LEU A 22 -14.62 -7.89 -16.09
C LEU A 22 -14.90 -9.33 -15.61
N LEU A 23 -16.10 -9.85 -15.93
CA LEU A 23 -16.50 -11.22 -15.58
C LEU A 23 -15.72 -12.27 -16.39
N THR A 24 -15.46 -12.02 -17.68
CA THR A 24 -14.65 -12.90 -18.51
C THR A 24 -13.17 -12.88 -18.12
N LEU A 25 -12.63 -11.73 -17.68
CA LEU A 25 -11.27 -11.63 -17.15
C LEU A 25 -11.13 -12.40 -15.82
N LEU A 26 -12.10 -12.31 -14.92
CA LEU A 26 -12.17 -13.09 -13.68
C LEU A 26 -12.31 -14.60 -13.94
N LEU A 27 -13.11 -15.01 -14.94
CA LEU A 27 -13.27 -16.42 -15.34
C LEU A 27 -12.04 -16.97 -16.08
N ALA A 28 -11.30 -16.15 -16.82
CA ALA A 28 -10.05 -16.55 -17.46
C ALA A 28 -8.93 -16.79 -16.44
N LEU A 29 -8.88 -15.99 -15.35
CA LEU A 29 -7.98 -16.21 -14.22
C LEU A 29 -8.31 -17.50 -13.44
N ALA A 30 -9.57 -17.95 -13.45
CA ALA A 30 -9.99 -19.19 -12.78
C ALA A 30 -9.62 -20.47 -13.54
N ARG A 31 -9.25 -20.41 -14.81
CA ARG A 31 -8.90 -21.58 -15.63
C ARG A 31 -7.40 -21.93 -15.68
N GLY A 32 -6.54 -21.10 -15.08
CA GLY A 32 -5.11 -21.38 -14.91
C GLY A 32 -4.76 -22.16 -13.64
N ALA A 33 -5.74 -22.75 -12.96
CA ALA A 33 -5.61 -23.26 -11.60
C ALA A 33 -5.10 -24.70 -11.50
N CYS A 34 -3.85 -24.93 -11.91
CA CYS A 34 -3.00 -25.93 -11.27
C CYS A 34 -1.86 -25.27 -10.46
N ALA A 35 -1.90 -23.96 -10.30
CA ALA A 35 -0.90 -23.21 -9.58
C ALA A 35 -1.40 -22.91 -8.16
N GLU A 36 -0.60 -23.27 -7.16
CA GLU A 36 -0.89 -23.11 -5.74
C GLU A 36 -1.17 -21.63 -5.39
N SER A 37 -2.41 -21.34 -5.02
CA SER A 37 -2.84 -19.99 -4.62
C SER A 37 -2.87 -19.88 -3.10
N SER A 38 -2.63 -18.70 -2.55
CA SER A 38 -2.71 -18.47 -1.11
C SER A 38 -3.24 -17.10 -0.73
N VAL A 39 -3.82 -17.03 0.45
CA VAL A 39 -4.18 -15.80 1.14
C VAL A 39 -3.39 -15.76 2.43
N THR A 40 -2.69 -14.64 2.68
CA THR A 40 -1.92 -14.47 3.92
C THR A 40 -2.34 -13.19 4.61
N ALA A 41 -2.71 -13.31 5.88
CA ALA A 41 -2.95 -12.17 6.77
C ALA A 41 -1.73 -11.96 7.66
N TYR A 42 -1.29 -10.70 7.79
CA TYR A 42 -0.09 -10.34 8.54
C TYR A 42 -0.39 -9.31 9.63
N GLY A 43 0.36 -9.44 10.73
CA GLY A 43 0.65 -8.35 11.65
C GLY A 43 2.12 -7.99 11.54
N GLY A 44 2.41 -6.69 11.64
CA GLY A 44 3.77 -6.21 11.45
C GLY A 44 4.07 -4.92 12.20
N TYR A 45 5.28 -4.44 11.99
CA TYR A 45 5.77 -3.20 12.53
C TYR A 45 6.61 -2.49 11.48
N VAL A 46 6.23 -1.26 11.16
CA VAL A 46 6.94 -0.41 10.20
C VAL A 46 7.91 0.47 10.96
N PHE A 47 9.12 0.48 10.46
CA PHE A 47 10.20 1.32 10.98
C PHE A 47 10.29 2.56 10.10
N GLY A 48 10.21 3.68 10.73
CA GLY A 48 10.38 5.04 10.30
C GLY A 48 10.49 5.33 8.82
N GLY A 49 10.90 6.48 8.60
CA GLY A 49 11.20 7.13 7.34
C GLY A 49 11.37 8.59 7.67
N SER A 50 12.18 9.27 6.92
CA SER A 50 12.33 10.71 7.07
C SER A 50 12.09 11.41 5.75
N VAL A 51 11.50 12.59 5.83
CA VAL A 51 11.29 13.48 4.68
C VAL A 51 11.91 14.82 5.03
N THR A 52 12.79 15.33 4.17
CA THR A 52 13.38 16.65 4.35
C THR A 52 12.53 17.71 3.66
N ASP A 53 12.09 18.70 4.41
CA ASP A 53 11.45 19.89 3.85
C ASP A 53 12.51 20.76 3.16
N SER A 54 12.36 20.97 1.85
CA SER A 54 13.30 21.74 1.05
C SER A 54 13.27 23.24 1.32
N THR A 55 12.19 23.75 1.94
CA THR A 55 12.05 25.18 2.26
C THR A 55 12.78 25.55 3.54
N THR A 56 12.70 24.66 4.54
CA THR A 56 13.29 24.91 5.87
C THR A 56 14.56 24.11 6.12
N GLY A 57 14.85 23.09 5.29
CA GLY A 57 15.96 22.15 5.49
C GLY A 57 15.76 21.21 6.70
N GLN A 58 14.57 21.22 7.30
CA GLN A 58 14.27 20.37 8.46
C GLN A 58 13.88 18.96 8.02
N THR A 59 14.41 17.96 8.72
CA THR A 59 14.02 16.56 8.54
C THR A 59 12.83 16.27 9.44
N LEU A 60 11.74 15.77 8.84
CA LEU A 60 10.53 15.35 9.53
C LEU A 60 10.54 13.82 9.62
N ASP A 61 10.54 13.30 10.83
CA ASP A 61 10.55 11.86 11.06
C ASP A 61 9.13 11.31 11.12
N VAL A 62 8.89 10.26 10.36
CA VAL A 62 7.69 9.42 10.45
C VAL A 62 7.95 8.42 11.57
N LEU A 63 7.10 8.42 12.60
CA LEU A 63 7.28 7.54 13.75
C LEU A 63 6.98 6.09 13.37
N ASP A 64 7.70 5.18 14.00
CA ASP A 64 7.46 3.74 13.91
C ASP A 64 6.03 3.41 14.36
N ALA A 65 5.40 2.43 13.69
CA ALA A 65 4.01 2.09 13.97
C ALA A 65 3.69 0.62 13.69
N PRO A 66 2.74 0.04 14.42
CA PRO A 66 2.20 -1.27 14.06
C PRO A 66 1.46 -1.20 12.73
N SER A 67 1.48 -2.31 12.00
CA SER A 67 0.84 -2.46 10.71
C SER A 67 0.05 -3.76 10.63
N TYR A 68 -0.89 -3.80 9.69
CA TYR A 68 -1.55 -5.02 9.26
C TYR A 68 -1.56 -5.09 7.74
N ALA A 69 -1.41 -6.31 7.21
CA ALA A 69 -1.35 -6.50 5.79
C ALA A 69 -2.11 -7.76 5.33
N LEU A 70 -2.45 -7.78 4.05
CA LEU A 70 -3.07 -8.90 3.36
C LEU A 70 -2.33 -9.14 2.05
N ALA A 71 -1.95 -10.39 1.79
CA ALA A 71 -1.41 -10.82 0.50
C ALA A 71 -2.34 -11.85 -0.16
N LEU A 72 -2.51 -11.69 -1.46
CA LEU A 72 -3.13 -12.69 -2.35
C LEU A 72 -2.05 -13.14 -3.31
N ASP A 73 -1.70 -14.42 -3.27
CA ASP A 73 -0.67 -15.00 -4.12
C ASP A 73 -1.29 -15.97 -5.10
N PHE A 74 -0.87 -15.89 -6.36
CA PHE A 74 -1.31 -16.76 -7.45
C PHE A 74 -0.07 -17.39 -8.08
N GLY A 75 0.06 -18.71 -8.02
CA GLY A 75 1.19 -19.42 -8.62
C GLY A 75 1.25 -19.21 -10.13
N LEU A 76 2.44 -18.99 -10.66
CA LEU A 76 2.72 -18.98 -12.11
C LEU A 76 3.44 -20.25 -12.54
N ASP A 77 4.36 -20.69 -11.72
CA ASP A 77 5.18 -21.88 -11.90
C ASP A 77 5.54 -22.47 -10.52
N PRO A 78 6.25 -23.60 -10.41
CA PRO A 78 6.57 -24.25 -9.13
C PRO A 78 7.37 -23.41 -8.14
N ARG A 79 7.91 -22.25 -8.56
CA ARG A 79 8.73 -21.37 -7.72
C ARG A 79 8.26 -19.93 -7.67
N SER A 80 7.43 -19.50 -8.63
CA SER A 80 7.05 -18.10 -8.78
C SER A 80 5.55 -17.89 -8.57
N GLN A 81 5.20 -16.81 -7.90
CA GLN A 81 3.81 -16.35 -7.72
C GLN A 81 3.68 -14.89 -8.09
N VAL A 82 2.54 -14.50 -8.66
CA VAL A 82 2.09 -13.10 -8.67
C VAL A 82 1.47 -12.80 -7.33
N GLN A 83 1.78 -11.64 -6.78
CA GLN A 83 1.26 -11.19 -5.50
C GLN A 83 0.56 -9.84 -5.63
N VAL A 84 -0.67 -9.77 -5.09
CA VAL A 84 -1.32 -8.51 -4.73
C VAL A 84 -1.17 -8.33 -3.23
N PHE A 85 -0.55 -7.23 -2.83
CA PHE A 85 -0.25 -6.95 -1.43
C PHE A 85 -0.85 -5.63 -1.01
N PHE A 86 -1.62 -5.65 0.08
CA PHE A 86 -2.16 -4.47 0.76
C PHE A 86 -1.57 -4.38 2.15
N ASN A 87 -1.15 -3.18 2.55
CA ASN A 87 -0.69 -2.88 3.90
C ASN A 87 -1.31 -1.57 4.38
N HIS A 88 -1.55 -1.47 5.68
CA HIS A 88 -1.99 -0.24 6.33
C HIS A 88 -1.32 -0.05 7.68
N GLN A 89 -0.89 1.17 7.94
CA GLN A 89 -0.35 1.63 9.22
C GLN A 89 -0.97 2.98 9.62
N GLN A 90 -1.11 3.19 10.91
CA GLN A 90 -1.42 4.50 11.47
C GLN A 90 -0.21 4.98 12.28
N THR A 91 0.39 6.04 11.81
CA THR A 91 1.60 6.62 12.38
C THR A 91 1.41 8.09 12.72
N HIS A 92 2.45 8.75 13.17
CA HIS A 92 2.48 10.18 13.44
C HIS A 92 3.74 10.78 12.83
N ILE A 93 3.61 11.98 12.29
CA ILE A 93 4.76 12.81 11.93
C ILE A 93 5.03 13.75 13.11
N GLN A 94 6.29 13.90 13.49
CA GLN A 94 6.67 14.98 14.40
C GLN A 94 6.47 16.29 13.63
N ALA A 95 5.42 17.03 14.00
CA ALA A 95 5.09 18.26 13.34
C ALA A 95 6.15 19.32 13.70
N SER A 96 6.79 19.86 12.68
CA SER A 96 7.49 21.12 12.69
C SER A 96 6.55 22.25 13.16
N PRO A 97 7.06 23.43 13.58
CA PRO A 97 6.30 24.55 14.17
C PRO A 97 5.13 25.11 13.33
N PHE A 98 4.80 24.48 12.20
CA PHE A 98 3.72 24.93 11.30
C PHE A 98 2.29 24.57 11.74
N VAL A 99 2.11 23.70 12.74
CA VAL A 99 0.80 23.42 13.33
C VAL A 99 0.77 23.97 14.75
N PRO A 100 0.24 25.20 14.97
CA PRO A 100 0.14 25.77 16.32
C PRO A 100 -0.70 24.86 17.21
N GLY A 101 -0.10 24.36 18.30
CA GLY A 101 -0.81 23.63 19.35
C GLY A 101 -0.78 22.09 19.26
N SER A 102 -0.19 21.48 18.24
CA SER A 102 -0.06 20.00 18.17
C SER A 102 1.36 19.60 17.80
N PRO A 103 2.13 18.99 18.71
CA PRO A 103 3.48 18.55 18.43
C PRO A 103 3.56 17.31 17.54
N LYS A 104 2.43 16.64 17.27
CA LYS A 104 2.33 15.43 16.43
C LYS A 104 1.08 15.47 15.56
N MET A 105 1.24 15.16 14.28
CA MET A 105 0.14 15.00 13.33
C MET A 105 -0.05 13.52 13.01
N GLY A 106 -1.25 12.99 13.18
CA GLY A 106 -1.57 11.63 12.77
C GLY A 106 -1.54 11.48 11.26
N LEU A 107 -1.00 10.37 10.78
CA LEU A 107 -0.89 10.03 9.36
C LEU A 107 -1.24 8.55 9.16
N GLY A 108 -2.27 8.29 8.36
CA GLY A 108 -2.56 6.97 7.81
C GLY A 108 -1.77 6.74 6.54
N ILE A 109 -1.02 5.65 6.45
CA ILE A 109 -0.29 5.26 5.24
C ILE A 109 -0.79 3.88 4.80
N SER A 110 -1.22 3.76 3.55
CA SER A 110 -1.64 2.50 2.96
C SER A 110 -0.84 2.23 1.69
N TYR A 111 -0.38 1.00 1.53
CA TYR A 111 0.29 0.50 0.34
C TYR A 111 -0.62 -0.47 -0.41
N LEU A 112 -0.77 -0.30 -1.71
CA LEU A 112 -1.34 -1.30 -2.59
C LEU A 112 -0.31 -1.62 -3.67
N GLN A 113 0.18 -2.85 -3.68
CA GLN A 113 1.30 -3.28 -4.52
C GLN A 113 0.90 -4.48 -5.38
N LEU A 114 1.34 -4.48 -6.63
CA LEU A 114 1.31 -5.63 -7.51
C LEU A 114 2.76 -6.06 -7.77
N GLY A 115 3.05 -7.32 -7.54
CA GLY A 115 4.41 -7.81 -7.65
C GLY A 115 4.49 -9.32 -7.82
N GLY A 116 5.59 -9.87 -7.39
CA GLY A 116 5.82 -11.30 -7.39
C GLY A 116 6.68 -11.77 -6.24
N THR A 117 6.59 -13.05 -5.98
CA THR A 117 7.45 -13.79 -5.05
C THR A 117 8.16 -14.90 -5.79
N TYR A 118 9.41 -15.15 -5.43
CA TYR A 118 10.22 -16.24 -5.97
C TYR A 118 10.79 -17.07 -4.83
N PHE A 119 10.39 -18.34 -4.76
CA PHE A 119 10.85 -19.32 -3.77
C PHE A 119 12.07 -20.07 -4.26
N ILE A 120 13.08 -20.21 -3.42
CA ILE A 120 14.32 -20.92 -3.77
C ILE A 120 14.06 -22.42 -3.91
N ASP A 121 13.32 -23.00 -2.95
CA ASP A 121 13.08 -24.43 -2.84
C ASP A 121 11.71 -24.88 -3.34
N GLY A 122 10.88 -23.94 -3.85
CA GLY A 122 9.52 -24.18 -4.32
C GLY A 122 8.47 -23.52 -3.45
N ILE A 123 7.31 -23.26 -4.05
CA ILE A 123 6.21 -22.55 -3.38
C ILE A 123 5.82 -23.27 -2.10
N GLY A 124 5.61 -22.50 -1.06
CA GLY A 124 5.04 -22.97 0.20
C GLY A 124 6.04 -23.37 1.27
N HIS A 125 7.35 -23.29 1.05
CA HIS A 125 8.37 -23.56 2.05
C HIS A 125 9.70 -22.85 1.77
N GLY A 126 10.47 -22.60 2.84
CA GLY A 126 11.83 -22.07 2.75
C GLY A 126 11.89 -20.56 2.48
N ILE A 127 13.05 -20.15 1.99
CA ILE A 127 13.37 -18.76 1.71
C ILE A 127 12.75 -18.33 0.37
N TYR A 128 12.24 -17.11 0.33
CA TYR A 128 11.78 -16.48 -0.89
C TYR A 128 12.12 -14.99 -0.91
N VAL A 129 12.24 -14.43 -2.10
CA VAL A 129 12.40 -13.00 -2.34
C VAL A 129 11.12 -12.46 -2.97
N MET A 130 10.85 -11.18 -2.77
CA MET A 130 9.69 -10.53 -3.33
C MET A 130 10.01 -9.13 -3.80
N GLY A 131 9.22 -8.64 -4.73
CA GLY A 131 9.29 -7.27 -5.21
C GLY A 131 8.03 -6.89 -5.93
N GLY A 132 7.74 -5.58 -5.95
CA GLY A 132 6.53 -5.08 -6.59
C GLY A 132 6.55 -3.58 -6.78
N VAL A 133 5.57 -3.14 -7.57
CA VAL A 133 5.28 -1.73 -7.85
C VAL A 133 3.83 -1.46 -7.49
N GLY A 134 3.54 -0.24 -7.09
CA GLY A 134 2.16 0.10 -6.71
C GLY A 134 2.01 1.54 -6.31
N VAL A 135 1.08 1.78 -5.42
CA VAL A 135 0.76 3.11 -4.92
C VAL A 135 0.77 3.15 -3.40
N THR A 136 1.20 4.28 -2.89
CA THR A 136 1.08 4.66 -1.48
C THR A 136 0.03 5.73 -1.34
N TYR A 137 -0.97 5.48 -0.53
CA TYR A 137 -2.00 6.45 -0.15
C TYR A 137 -1.71 6.97 1.25
N MET A 138 -1.54 8.28 1.38
CA MET A 138 -1.25 8.99 2.61
C MET A 138 -2.43 9.89 2.98
N SER A 139 -2.98 9.70 4.18
CA SER A 139 -4.13 10.45 4.68
C SER A 139 -3.79 11.11 6.01
N PRO A 140 -3.63 12.44 6.06
CA PRO A 140 -3.44 13.17 7.30
C PRO A 140 -4.72 13.21 8.13
N SER A 141 -4.56 13.21 9.47
CA SER A 141 -5.72 13.27 10.40
C SER A 141 -6.31 14.68 10.54
N VAL A 142 -5.73 15.68 9.88
CA VAL A 142 -6.19 17.07 9.91
C VAL A 142 -7.13 17.32 8.75
N SER A 143 -8.38 17.75 9.05
CA SER A 143 -9.47 17.88 8.08
C SER A 143 -9.21 18.87 6.95
N ASP A 144 -8.28 19.82 7.13
CA ASP A 144 -7.96 20.86 6.15
C ASP A 144 -6.86 20.48 5.17
N LEU A 145 -6.28 19.27 5.31
CA LEU A 145 -5.21 18.77 4.47
C LEU A 145 -5.70 17.68 3.52
N SER A 146 -5.29 17.76 2.26
CA SER A 146 -5.64 16.76 1.25
C SER A 146 -4.84 15.47 1.41
N SER A 147 -5.49 14.34 1.10
CA SER A 147 -4.82 13.04 0.97
C SER A 147 -3.98 13.01 -0.30
N GLU A 148 -2.90 12.25 -0.27
CA GLU A 148 -1.94 12.13 -1.37
C GLU A 148 -1.79 10.67 -1.81
N THR A 149 -1.73 10.48 -3.13
CA THR A 149 -1.42 9.16 -3.72
C THR A 149 -0.13 9.28 -4.53
N ARG A 150 0.83 8.40 -4.24
CA ARG A 150 2.16 8.40 -4.87
C ARG A 150 2.53 7.01 -5.36
N LEU A 151 3.34 6.94 -6.41
CA LEU A 151 3.92 5.69 -6.86
C LEU A 151 4.90 5.16 -5.82
N SER A 152 4.92 3.86 -5.66
CA SER A 152 5.85 3.21 -4.74
C SER A 152 6.34 1.86 -5.27
N LEU A 153 7.51 1.48 -4.78
CA LEU A 153 8.18 0.22 -5.03
C LEU A 153 8.32 -0.51 -3.70
N ASN A 154 8.31 -1.83 -3.74
CA ASN A 154 8.74 -2.65 -2.61
C ASN A 154 9.75 -3.71 -3.05
N VAL A 155 10.59 -4.12 -2.13
CA VAL A 155 11.49 -5.25 -2.23
C VAL A 155 11.61 -5.90 -0.85
N GLY A 156 11.74 -7.21 -0.81
CA GLY A 156 11.84 -7.90 0.47
C GLY A 156 12.33 -9.33 0.33
N LEU A 157 12.49 -9.93 1.49
CA LEU A 157 12.81 -11.34 1.65
C LEU A 157 11.90 -11.93 2.72
N GLY A 158 11.61 -13.22 2.59
CA GLY A 158 10.76 -13.93 3.54
C GLY A 158 11.19 -15.37 3.73
N TYR A 159 10.62 -15.96 4.76
CA TYR A 159 10.76 -17.37 5.08
C TYR A 159 9.40 -17.97 5.38
N MET A 160 9.06 -19.08 4.75
CA MET A 160 7.80 -19.78 4.94
C MET A 160 8.00 -21.13 5.63
N ILE A 161 7.28 -21.34 6.72
CA ILE A 161 7.21 -22.61 7.44
C ILE A 161 5.85 -23.24 7.17
N PRO A 162 5.78 -24.38 6.45
CA PRO A 162 4.53 -25.09 6.25
C PRO A 162 4.06 -25.76 7.54
N LEU A 163 2.80 -25.57 7.91
CA LEU A 163 2.13 -26.23 9.03
C LEU A 163 1.20 -27.36 8.55
N GLY A 164 1.46 -27.90 7.38
CA GLY A 164 0.67 -28.93 6.74
C GLY A 164 0.33 -28.56 5.29
N LYS A 165 -0.71 -29.19 4.74
CA LYS A 165 -1.04 -29.01 3.32
C LYS A 165 -1.64 -27.63 3.00
N HIS A 166 -2.40 -27.06 3.93
CA HIS A 166 -3.18 -25.85 3.69
C HIS A 166 -2.73 -24.63 4.49
N PHE A 167 -1.92 -24.78 5.52
CA PHE A 167 -1.49 -23.71 6.40
C PHE A 167 0.02 -23.51 6.38
N GLY A 168 0.45 -22.29 6.65
CA GLY A 168 1.85 -21.95 6.83
C GLY A 168 2.03 -20.64 7.59
N ILE A 169 3.18 -20.46 8.21
CA ILE A 169 3.59 -19.21 8.84
C ILE A 169 4.60 -18.56 7.90
N ARG A 170 4.42 -17.26 7.65
CA ARG A 170 5.34 -16.43 6.87
C ARG A 170 6.00 -15.39 7.76
N PHE A 171 7.30 -15.27 7.62
CA PHE A 171 8.08 -14.17 8.18
C PHE A 171 8.63 -13.36 7.02
N GLU A 172 8.45 -12.05 7.05
CA GLU A 172 8.89 -11.18 5.96
C GLU A 172 9.59 -9.94 6.50
N ALA A 173 10.61 -9.49 5.77
CA ALA A 173 11.21 -8.17 5.90
C ALA A 173 11.04 -7.46 4.55
N ARG A 174 10.39 -6.31 4.55
CA ARG A 174 10.11 -5.50 3.36
C ARG A 174 10.71 -4.11 3.48
N GLY A 175 11.21 -3.60 2.36
CA GLY A 175 11.57 -2.20 2.19
C GLY A 175 10.63 -1.55 1.18
N TYR A 176 10.20 -0.33 1.46
CA TYR A 176 9.36 0.48 0.59
C TYR A 176 10.10 1.75 0.18
N ALA A 177 9.91 2.15 -1.06
CA ALA A 177 10.34 3.44 -1.59
C ALA A 177 9.14 4.13 -2.23
N THR A 178 8.61 5.18 -1.60
CA THR A 178 7.53 6.00 -2.13
C THR A 178 8.12 7.20 -2.84
N LEU A 179 7.85 7.34 -4.14
CA LEU A 179 8.40 8.40 -4.97
C LEU A 179 7.64 9.71 -4.72
N LEU A 180 8.35 10.72 -4.27
CA LEU A 180 7.81 12.05 -4.02
C LEU A 180 8.22 12.96 -5.19
N ASN A 181 7.25 13.62 -5.86
CA ASN A 181 7.55 14.46 -7.02
C ASN A 181 8.33 15.71 -6.64
N ASN A 182 9.27 16.10 -7.50
CA ASN A 182 10.19 17.23 -7.32
C ASN A 182 9.54 18.62 -7.27
N ASP A 183 8.29 18.78 -7.73
CA ASP A 183 7.65 20.10 -7.92
C ASP A 183 6.34 20.25 -7.13
N GLY A 184 6.12 19.45 -6.10
CA GLY A 184 4.85 19.45 -5.39
C GLY A 184 4.99 19.53 -3.89
N GLY A 185 4.21 20.42 -3.25
CA GLY A 185 3.93 20.32 -1.83
C GLY A 185 3.13 19.07 -1.54
N ILE A 186 3.37 18.45 -0.38
CA ILE A 186 2.55 17.37 0.17
C ILE A 186 1.64 17.98 1.24
N PHE A 187 0.40 17.47 1.30
CA PHE A 187 -0.63 17.94 2.24
C PHE A 187 -0.95 19.41 2.09
N CYS A 188 -1.49 19.78 0.91
CA CYS A 188 -1.90 21.14 0.61
C CYS A 188 -3.32 21.40 1.11
N GLY A 189 -3.53 22.53 1.77
CA GLY A 189 -4.86 23.01 2.20
C GLY A 189 -5.39 24.11 1.26
N SER A 190 -6.71 24.20 1.11
CA SER A 190 -7.38 25.14 0.17
C SER A 190 -7.06 26.61 0.40
N ASN A 191 -6.56 27.01 1.59
CA ASN A 191 -6.28 28.40 1.96
C ASN A 191 -4.93 28.63 2.65
N LYS A 192 -4.10 27.62 2.82
CA LYS A 192 -2.85 27.70 3.64
C LYS A 192 -1.59 27.28 2.91
N GLY A 193 -1.66 26.96 1.62
CA GLY A 193 -0.52 26.42 0.89
C GLY A 193 -0.24 24.95 1.24
N CYS A 194 0.94 24.47 0.89
CA CYS A 194 1.37 23.09 1.18
C CYS A 194 2.21 23.05 2.45
N VAL A 195 1.98 22.05 3.30
CA VAL A 195 2.66 21.91 4.60
C VAL A 195 4.12 21.50 4.43
N ILE A 196 4.43 20.72 3.40
CA ILE A 196 5.78 20.20 3.13
C ILE A 196 6.09 20.40 1.66
N THR A 197 7.18 21.06 1.33
CA THR A 197 7.71 21.16 -0.05
C THR A 197 8.90 20.23 -0.18
N ILE A 198 8.85 19.30 -1.15
CA ILE A 198 9.86 18.25 -1.30
C ILE A 198 10.59 18.41 -2.63
N ASN A 199 11.92 18.32 -2.60
CA ASN A 199 12.77 18.22 -3.76
C ASN A 199 13.25 16.79 -3.96
N GLY A 200 12.66 16.07 -4.91
CA GLY A 200 13.23 14.86 -5.50
C GLY A 200 13.55 13.69 -4.57
N GLN A 201 12.91 13.62 -3.42
CA GLN A 201 13.21 12.59 -2.43
C GLN A 201 12.19 11.46 -2.50
N ALA A 202 12.62 10.25 -2.15
CA ALA A 202 11.75 9.13 -1.88
C ALA A 202 11.62 8.94 -0.37
N LEU A 203 10.43 8.63 0.11
CA LEU A 203 10.22 8.16 1.47
C LEU A 203 10.57 6.68 1.53
N TYR A 204 11.59 6.34 2.32
CA TYR A 204 12.01 4.97 2.56
C TYR A 204 11.46 4.48 3.90
N GLN A 205 10.83 3.31 3.89
CA GLN A 205 10.37 2.64 5.12
C GLN A 205 10.78 1.18 5.10
N GLY A 206 11.08 0.63 6.27
CA GLY A 206 11.31 -0.80 6.48
C GLY A 206 10.18 -1.41 7.27
N GLU A 207 9.86 -2.69 7.07
CA GLU A 207 8.79 -3.39 7.76
C GLU A 207 9.19 -4.83 8.08
N GLY A 208 8.88 -5.27 9.30
CA GLY A 208 8.91 -6.67 9.71
C GLY A 208 7.49 -7.21 9.86
N LEU A 209 7.20 -8.36 9.26
CA LEU A 209 5.87 -8.96 9.19
C LEU A 209 5.90 -10.42 9.65
N VAL A 210 4.85 -10.82 10.36
CA VAL A 210 4.54 -12.23 10.65
C VAL A 210 3.12 -12.49 10.17
N GLY A 211 2.92 -13.55 9.38
CA GLY A 211 1.64 -13.86 8.76
C GLY A 211 1.25 -15.32 8.84
N LEU A 212 -0.06 -15.54 8.79
CA LEU A 212 -0.66 -16.86 8.63
C LEU A 212 -1.17 -16.99 7.19
N ALA A 213 -0.63 -17.95 6.46
CA ALA A 213 -1.01 -18.27 5.09
C ALA A 213 -1.98 -19.44 5.04
N VAL A 214 -3.01 -19.30 4.22
CA VAL A 214 -3.94 -20.37 3.84
C VAL A 214 -3.73 -20.65 2.36
N ARG A 215 -3.40 -21.89 2.01
CA ARG A 215 -3.12 -22.37 0.64
C ARG A 215 -4.26 -23.26 0.13
N PHE A 216 -4.59 -23.16 -1.12
CA PHE A 216 -5.65 -23.94 -1.79
C PHE A 216 -5.37 -24.16 -3.27
#